data_f71a2873e53c53023bd1c6a26fe14219
#
_entry.id   f71a2873e53c53023bd1c6a26fe14219
#
_cell.length_a   1.000
_cell.length_b   1.000
_cell.length_c   1.000
_cell.angle_alpha   90.00
_cell.angle_beta   90.00
_cell.angle_gamma   90.00
#
_symmetry.space_group_name_H-M   'P 1'
#
loop_
_entity.id
_entity.type
_entity.pdbx_description
1 polymer ?
#
loop_
_entity_poly.entity_id
_entity_poly.type
_entity_poly.pdbx_seq_one_letter_code
_entity_poly.pdbx_strand_id
1 'polypeptide(L)'
;MEEKQGSGIYVPGEESSLQGRYMGKVLDEDLIYEILSVVEEIPEGRVASYGQIARLIGRDKNARLVGKVLGMAEYYGKYPCHRVVNQAGRTAPGWREQRKLLEEERVRFKDNSCVDMKQYQWEE
;
A
#
# COMPACT_ATOMS: atom_id res chain seq x y z
N MET A 1 -15.17 5.90 -23.63
CA MET A 1 -14.95 5.53 -22.99
C MET A 1 -14.68 5.31 -22.76
N GLU A 2 -14.64 5.45 -22.78
CA GLU A 2 -14.38 5.10 -22.11
C GLU A 2 -13.94 5.08 -21.67
N GLU A 3 -13.84 5.35 -21.82
CA GLU A 3 -13.39 5.14 -21.05
C GLU A 3 -12.85 5.09 -20.58
N LYS A 4 -12.77 5.30 -20.77
CA LYS A 4 -12.22 5.03 -20.08
C LYS A 4 -11.63 4.96 -19.77
N GLN A 5 -11.53 5.08 -19.97
CA GLN A 5 -11.05 4.79 -19.39
C GLN A 5 -10.60 4.55 -18.94
N GLY A 6 -10.76 4.76 -19.25
CA GLY A 6 -10.35 4.37 -18.49
C GLY A 6 -9.86 3.99 -18.16
N SER A 7 -9.65 3.95 -18.24
CA SER A 7 -9.25 3.38 -17.63
C SER A 7 -8.45 2.80 -17.51
N GLY A 8 -8.23 2.67 -17.55
CA GLY A 8 -7.55 1.92 -17.12
C GLY A 8 -6.60 1.64 -17.15
N ILE A 9 -6.37 1.69 -17.18
CA ILE A 9 -5.58 1.21 -16.92
C ILE A 9 -4.77 1.16 -17.33
N TYR A 10 -4.44 1.36 -17.64
CA TYR A 10 -3.84 1.00 -17.63
C TYR A 10 -3.45 0.72 -18.12
N VAL A 11 -3.41 1.05 -18.76
CA VAL A 11 -3.17 0.49 -18.96
C VAL A 11 -2.67 0.19 -19.45
N PRO A 12 -2.64 0.53 -19.93
CA PRO A 12 -2.31 -0.07 -20.21
C PRO A 12 -2.01 -0.64 -20.67
N GLY A 13 -2.22 -0.43 -21.22
CA GLY A 13 -2.24 -1.12 -21.23
C GLY A 13 -2.17 -1.57 -21.81
N GLU A 14 -1.99 -1.46 -22.18
CA GLU A 14 -2.03 -2.05 -22.22
C GLU A 14 -1.72 -2.73 -22.46
N GLU A 15 -1.52 -2.60 -22.71
CA GLU A 15 -1.32 -3.39 -22.55
C GLU A 15 -1.18 -4.23 -22.69
N SER A 16 -1.06 -4.07 -23.14
CA SER A 16 -1.04 -4.96 -22.95
C SER A 16 -0.67 -5.79 -23.18
N SER A 17 -0.59 -5.82 -23.25
CA SER A 17 -0.37 -6.69 -23.13
C SER A 17 0.26 -7.29 -23.00
N LEU A 18 0.79 -7.35 -22.65
CA LEU A 18 1.20 -8.01 -22.16
C LEU A 18 1.09 -8.43 -21.68
N GLN A 19 1.24 -8.31 -21.54
CA GLN A 19 0.96 -8.72 -20.96
C GLN A 19 0.22 -9.15 -20.49
N GLY A 20 0.24 -8.71 -20.77
CA GLY A 20 -1.13 -8.94 -20.33
C GLY A 20 -1.45 -10.19 -19.62
N ARG A 21 -0.88 -11.20 -19.94
CA ARG A 21 -1.31 -12.47 -19.40
C ARG A 21 -1.26 -12.55 -17.88
N TYR A 22 -0.17 -12.27 -17.27
CA TYR A 22 -0.15 -12.38 -15.83
C TYR A 22 -0.64 -11.11 -15.16
N MET A 23 -0.60 -10.03 -15.88
CA MET A 23 -1.04 -8.77 -15.33
C MET A 23 -2.51 -8.80 -14.98
N GLY A 24 -3.32 -9.27 -15.89
CA GLY A 24 -4.75 -9.29 -15.65
C GLY A 24 -5.16 -10.10 -14.46
N LYS A 25 -4.48 -11.20 -14.21
CA LYS A 25 -4.88 -12.04 -13.09
C LYS A 25 -4.33 -11.57 -11.76
N VAL A 26 -3.39 -10.64 -11.76
CA VAL A 26 -2.77 -10.20 -10.53
C VAL A 26 -3.42 -8.95 -9.97
N LEU A 27 -3.80 -8.03 -10.84
CA LEU A 27 -4.23 -6.72 -10.39
C LEU A 27 -5.63 -6.37 -10.87
N ASP A 28 -6.61 -7.20 -10.55
CA ASP A 28 -7.96 -6.78 -10.83
C ASP A 28 -8.41 -5.72 -9.81
N GLU A 29 -9.42 -4.96 -10.18
CA GLU A 29 -9.84 -3.84 -9.36
C GLU A 29 -10.42 -4.24 -8.03
N ASP A 30 -11.08 -5.38 -7.98
CA ASP A 30 -11.64 -5.83 -6.70
C ASP A 30 -10.54 -6.04 -5.68
N LEU A 31 -9.44 -6.66 -6.10
CA LEU A 31 -8.31 -6.88 -5.22
C LEU A 31 -7.65 -5.57 -4.82
N ILE A 32 -7.51 -4.65 -5.76
CA ILE A 32 -6.93 -3.34 -5.46
C ILE A 32 -7.74 -2.63 -4.40
N TYR A 33 -9.06 -2.58 -4.56
CA TYR A 33 -9.91 -1.90 -3.58
C TYR A 33 -9.97 -2.64 -2.26
N GLU A 34 -9.83 -3.95 -2.28
CA GLU A 34 -9.77 -4.71 -1.04
C GLU A 34 -8.54 -4.29 -0.22
N ILE A 35 -7.40 -4.20 -0.88
CA ILE A 35 -6.17 -3.76 -0.21
C ILE A 35 -6.31 -2.34 0.30
N LEU A 36 -6.82 -1.45 -0.54
CA LEU A 36 -6.94 -0.04 -0.16
C LEU A 36 -7.94 0.15 0.97
N SER A 37 -8.99 -0.68 1.02
CA SER A 37 -9.94 -0.60 2.12
C SER A 37 -9.30 -0.93 3.46
N VAL A 38 -8.39 -1.91 3.47
CA VAL A 38 -7.68 -2.23 4.69
C VAL A 38 -6.75 -1.09 5.09
N VAL A 39 -6.06 -0.51 4.11
CA VAL A 39 -5.16 0.63 4.38
C VAL A 39 -5.95 1.78 5.00
N GLU A 40 -7.14 2.00 4.50
CA GLU A 40 -7.98 3.10 4.98
C GLU A 40 -8.37 2.93 6.45
N GLU A 41 -8.39 1.69 6.94
CA GLU A 41 -8.76 1.43 8.32
C GLU A 41 -7.63 1.69 9.31
N ILE A 42 -6.40 1.85 8.85
CA ILE A 42 -5.28 2.09 9.77
C ILE A 42 -5.48 3.46 10.42
N PRO A 43 -5.59 3.51 11.75
CA PRO A 43 -5.87 4.80 12.39
C PRO A 43 -4.65 5.71 12.40
N GLU A 44 -4.92 6.99 12.53
CA GLU A 44 -3.87 7.98 12.67
C GLU A 44 -3.01 7.65 13.90
N GLY A 45 -1.69 7.74 13.75
CA GLY A 45 -0.78 7.42 14.84
C GLY A 45 -0.40 5.96 14.93
N ARG A 46 -0.87 5.14 13.99
CA ARG A 46 -0.51 3.73 13.93
C ARG A 46 0.03 3.39 12.56
N VAL A 47 0.76 2.28 12.48
CA VAL A 47 1.29 1.80 11.22
C VAL A 47 0.99 0.32 11.05
N ALA A 48 0.96 -0.14 9.82
CA ALA A 48 0.83 -1.55 9.50
C ALA A 48 1.97 -1.94 8.58
N SER A 49 2.33 -3.22 8.58
CA SER A 49 3.31 -3.69 7.62
C SER A 49 2.63 -4.20 6.36
N TYR A 50 3.39 -4.25 5.26
CA TYR A 50 2.85 -4.82 4.03
C TYR A 50 2.35 -6.25 4.24
N GLY A 51 3.11 -7.03 5.02
CA GLY A 51 2.70 -8.40 5.30
C GLY A 51 1.44 -8.49 6.14
N GLN A 52 1.27 -7.56 7.07
CA GLN A 52 0.07 -7.51 7.88
C GLN A 52 -1.16 -7.29 7.00
N ILE A 53 -1.07 -6.36 6.06
CA ILE A 53 -2.19 -6.10 5.15
C ILE A 53 -2.46 -7.32 4.28
N ALA A 54 -1.39 -7.94 3.77
CA ALA A 54 -1.56 -9.14 2.94
C ALA A 54 -2.27 -10.25 3.72
N ARG A 55 -1.92 -10.41 5.00
CA ARG A 55 -2.56 -11.42 5.83
C ARG A 55 -4.03 -11.12 6.04
N LEU A 56 -4.36 -9.85 6.23
CA LEU A 56 -5.74 -9.46 6.50
C LEU A 56 -6.66 -9.73 5.30
N ILE A 57 -6.12 -9.72 4.09
CA ILE A 57 -6.92 -10.02 2.91
C ILE A 57 -6.78 -11.49 2.48
N GLY A 58 -6.18 -12.32 3.34
CA GLY A 58 -6.06 -13.75 3.06
C GLY A 58 -4.97 -14.12 2.09
N ARG A 59 -3.97 -13.25 1.91
CA ARG A 59 -2.88 -13.48 0.96
C ARG A 59 -1.54 -13.25 1.63
N ASP A 60 -1.32 -13.96 2.73
CA ASP A 60 -0.20 -13.66 3.62
C ASP A 60 1.19 -13.82 3.00
N LYS A 61 1.30 -14.39 1.81
CA LYS A 61 2.59 -14.48 1.13
C LYS A 61 2.76 -13.41 0.06
N ASN A 62 1.84 -12.45 -0.02
CA ASN A 62 1.82 -11.48 -1.10
C ASN A 62 2.05 -10.04 -0.64
N ALA A 63 3.02 -9.84 0.28
CA ALA A 63 3.35 -8.49 0.71
C ALA A 63 3.78 -7.60 -0.45
N ARG A 64 4.44 -8.17 -1.46
CA ARG A 64 4.84 -7.40 -2.63
C ARG A 64 3.66 -6.83 -3.39
N LEU A 65 2.60 -7.60 -3.47
CA LEU A 65 1.38 -7.14 -4.13
C LEU A 65 0.83 -5.91 -3.44
N VAL A 66 0.84 -5.92 -2.10
CA VAL A 66 0.38 -4.76 -1.35
C VAL A 66 1.24 -3.54 -1.71
N GLY A 67 2.56 -3.70 -1.73
CA GLY A 67 3.44 -2.59 -2.08
C GLY A 67 3.17 -2.05 -3.47
N LYS A 68 2.90 -2.95 -4.42
CA LYS A 68 2.62 -2.54 -5.78
C LYS A 68 1.33 -1.73 -5.86
N VAL A 69 0.30 -2.18 -5.16
CA VAL A 69 -0.97 -1.47 -5.14
C VAL A 69 -0.82 -0.10 -4.50
N LEU A 70 -0.05 -0.01 -3.41
CA LEU A 70 0.15 1.28 -2.76
C LEU A 70 0.91 2.26 -3.66
N GLY A 71 1.78 1.74 -4.53
CA GLY A 71 2.49 2.58 -5.46
C GLY A 71 1.60 3.24 -6.51
N MET A 72 0.39 2.72 -6.69
CA MET A 72 -0.54 3.27 -7.67
C MET A 72 -1.83 3.76 -7.01
N ALA A 73 -1.84 3.88 -5.69
CA ALA A 73 -3.08 4.19 -4.97
C ALA A 73 -3.70 5.52 -5.37
N GLU A 74 -2.89 6.48 -5.81
CA GLU A 74 -3.41 7.79 -6.20
C GLU A 74 -4.40 7.73 -7.36
N TYR A 75 -4.30 6.69 -8.19
CA TYR A 75 -5.25 6.52 -9.28
C TYR A 75 -6.65 6.18 -8.76
N TYR A 76 -6.73 5.73 -7.52
CA TYR A 76 -7.98 5.19 -6.97
C TYR A 76 -8.57 6.05 -5.87
N GLY A 77 -7.82 7.05 -5.41
CA GLY A 77 -8.32 7.95 -4.39
C GLY A 77 -7.22 8.35 -3.42
N LYS A 78 -7.63 8.93 -2.30
CA LYS A 78 -6.70 9.34 -1.27
C LYS A 78 -6.73 8.36 -0.13
N TYR A 79 -5.61 7.71 0.10
CA TYR A 79 -5.48 6.68 1.14
C TYR A 79 -4.27 6.98 1.99
N PRO A 80 -4.29 6.62 3.28
CA PRO A 80 -3.15 6.91 4.16
C PRO A 80 -2.01 5.91 3.96
N CYS A 81 -1.48 5.87 2.75
CA CYS A 81 -0.42 4.92 2.40
C CYS A 81 0.84 5.15 3.22
N HIS A 82 1.01 6.35 3.77
CA HIS A 82 2.17 6.62 4.62
C HIS A 82 2.14 5.81 5.91
N ARG A 83 1.00 5.23 6.28
CA ARG A 83 0.88 4.40 7.48
C ARG A 83 1.29 2.95 7.22
N VAL A 84 1.85 2.65 6.04
CA VAL A 84 2.30 1.30 5.75
C VAL A 84 3.81 1.30 5.61
N VAL A 85 4.47 0.43 6.37
CA VAL A 85 5.92 0.32 6.41
C VAL A 85 6.28 -1.14 6.24
N ASN A 86 7.58 -1.45 6.16
CA ASN A 86 7.95 -2.84 6.08
C ASN A 86 7.91 -3.48 7.47
N GLN A 87 8.19 -4.77 7.53
CA GLN A 87 8.09 -5.53 8.77
C GLN A 87 8.98 -4.98 9.88
N ALA A 88 10.12 -4.40 9.51
CA ALA A 88 11.04 -3.83 10.49
C ALA A 88 10.68 -2.40 10.87
N GLY A 89 9.67 -1.80 10.24
CA GLY A 89 9.30 -0.42 10.50
C GLY A 89 9.95 0.58 9.57
N ARG A 90 10.59 0.12 8.50
CA ARG A 90 11.28 0.99 7.57
C ARG A 90 10.31 1.60 6.57
N THR A 91 10.49 2.90 6.30
CA THR A 91 9.65 3.59 5.33
C THR A 91 10.02 3.19 3.90
N ALA A 92 9.15 3.56 2.96
CA ALA A 92 9.36 3.20 1.55
C ALA A 92 10.57 3.93 0.98
N PRO A 93 11.45 3.22 0.26
CA PRO A 93 12.59 3.87 -0.37
C PRO A 93 12.12 4.95 -1.35
N GLY A 94 12.78 6.09 -1.31
CA GLY A 94 12.49 7.15 -2.26
C GLY A 94 11.31 8.04 -1.89
N TRP A 95 10.61 7.73 -0.82
CA TRP A 95 9.48 8.55 -0.38
C TRP A 95 9.86 9.29 0.89
N ARG A 96 10.54 10.42 0.73
CA ARG A 96 11.07 11.17 1.86
C ARG A 96 9.99 11.71 2.78
N GLU A 97 8.87 12.10 2.21
CA GLU A 97 7.80 12.71 2.99
C GLU A 97 7.12 11.74 3.93
N GLN A 98 7.28 10.44 3.71
CA GLN A 98 6.58 9.47 4.53
C GLN A 98 6.92 9.63 6.00
N ARG A 99 8.21 9.77 6.33
CA ARG A 99 8.61 9.93 7.72
C ARG A 99 8.00 11.17 8.33
N LYS A 100 8.03 12.28 7.58
CA LYS A 100 7.46 13.52 8.09
C LYS A 100 5.97 13.38 8.37
N LEU A 101 5.25 12.73 7.47
CA LEU A 101 3.82 12.52 7.67
C LEU A 101 3.55 11.70 8.92
N LEU A 102 4.35 10.66 9.16
CA LEU A 102 4.19 9.85 10.35
C LEU A 102 4.54 10.63 11.60
N GLU A 103 5.59 11.44 11.55
CA GLU A 103 5.97 12.24 12.71
C GLU A 103 4.90 13.27 13.04
N GLU A 104 4.21 13.78 12.03
CA GLU A 104 3.09 14.69 12.27
C GLU A 104 1.94 13.98 12.99
N GLU A 105 1.85 12.68 12.84
CA GLU A 105 0.86 11.86 13.55
C GLU A 105 1.41 11.34 14.88
N ARG A 106 2.59 11.84 15.29
CA ARG A 106 3.23 11.50 16.57
C ARG A 106 3.78 10.08 16.62
N VAL A 107 4.07 9.50 15.46
CA VAL A 107 4.77 8.24 15.38
C VAL A 107 6.27 8.54 15.50
N ARG A 108 6.93 7.86 16.42
CA ARG A 108 8.35 8.12 16.66
C ARG A 108 9.21 7.06 15.99
N PHE A 109 10.39 7.51 15.58
CA PHE A 109 11.36 6.65 14.93
C PHE A 109 12.49 6.36 15.89
N LYS A 110 12.99 5.13 15.83
CA LYS A 110 14.14 4.71 16.62
C LYS A 110 15.43 5.23 15.99
N ASP A 111 16.55 5.03 16.66
CA ASP A 111 17.86 5.50 16.17
C ASP A 111 18.20 4.92 14.81
N ASN A 112 17.69 3.74 14.48
CA ASN A 112 17.95 3.11 13.18
C ASN A 112 17.01 3.60 12.09
N SER A 113 16.25 4.66 12.35
CA SER A 113 15.32 5.27 11.40
C SER A 113 14.12 4.39 11.07
N CYS A 114 13.82 3.43 11.92
CA CYS A 114 12.62 2.59 11.76
C CYS A 114 11.60 2.94 12.82
N VAL A 115 10.32 2.79 12.46
CA VAL A 115 9.24 2.93 13.42
C VAL A 115 9.36 1.83 14.46
N ASP A 116 9.09 2.17 15.73
CA ASP A 116 9.05 1.16 16.79
C ASP A 116 7.75 0.37 16.66
N MET A 117 7.84 -0.79 16.02
CA MET A 117 6.65 -1.57 15.73
C MET A 117 5.98 -2.11 16.99
N LYS A 118 6.73 -2.31 18.07
CA LYS A 118 6.11 -2.74 19.32
C LYS A 118 5.14 -1.71 19.85
N GLN A 119 5.43 -0.44 19.62
CA GLN A 119 4.62 0.64 20.17
C GLN A 119 3.53 1.08 19.21
N TYR A 120 3.82 1.09 17.90
CA TYR A 120 2.94 1.77 16.95
C TYR A 120 2.24 0.86 15.97
N GLN A 121 2.54 -0.43 15.96
CA GLN A 121 1.87 -1.30 14.99
C GLN A 121 0.38 -1.41 15.31
N TRP A 122 -0.42 -1.25 14.27
CA TRP A 122 -1.87 -1.35 14.36
C TRP A 122 -2.26 -2.76 14.78
N GLU A 123 -3.13 -2.85 15.75
CA GLU A 123 -3.70 -4.11 16.19
C GLU A 123 -5.15 -4.15 15.74
N GLU A 124 -5.37 -4.88 14.67
CA GLU A 124 -6.70 -4.92 14.07
C GLU A 124 -7.68 -5.81 14.87
#